data_8d7ce2feead4e07bb4f2f8f849277a56
#
_entry.id   8d7ce2feead4e07bb4f2f8f849277a56
#
_cell.length_a   1.000
_cell.length_b   1.000
_cell.length_c   1.000
_cell.angle_alpha   90.00
_cell.angle_beta   90.00
_cell.angle_gamma   90.00
#
_symmetry.space_group_name_H-M   'P 1'
#
loop_
_entity.id
_entity.type
_entity.pdbx_description
1 polymer ?
#
loop_
_entity_poly.entity_id
_entity_poly.type
_entity_poly.pdbx_seq_one_letter_code
_entity_poly.pdbx_strand_id
1 'polypeptide(L)'
;MLQFAHLLDHAMQIAEPFLIGLAVVLWMIAFGAAAIAVWRQGWGARRRPPALFVWPGLGFMVILGGSIGATEFLSHAAIDEVHQRLNGPVTEIGVDGKPAADPERLLSALRQIKPHNYHHSHPTTVYRIALQTTEGPWELWLGRDSTVPNEYWVFYPGFDQANDIGTVVSDALD
;
A
#
# COMPACT_ATOMS: atom_id res chain seq x y z
N MET A 1 2.05 16.15 -9.74
CA MET A 1 1.53 15.30 -8.66
C MET A 1 2.33 13.99 -8.56
N LEU A 2 2.49 13.23 -9.64
CA LEU A 2 3.23 11.96 -9.66
C LEU A 2 4.68 12.04 -9.17
N GLN A 3 5.45 13.04 -9.61
CA GLN A 3 6.83 13.25 -9.14
C GLN A 3 6.90 13.43 -7.62
N PHE A 4 5.92 14.11 -7.03
CA PHE A 4 5.83 14.24 -5.58
C PHE A 4 5.50 12.91 -4.90
N ALA A 5 4.61 12.09 -5.49
CA ALA A 5 4.28 10.78 -4.97
C ALA A 5 5.51 9.85 -4.96
N HIS A 6 6.27 9.77 -6.04
CA HIS A 6 7.52 8.98 -6.09
C HIS A 6 8.58 9.47 -5.08
N LEU A 7 8.71 10.80 -4.92
CA LEU A 7 9.62 11.35 -3.90
C LEU A 7 9.16 10.97 -2.49
N LEU A 8 7.85 11.02 -2.22
CA LEU A 8 7.27 10.66 -0.93
C LEU A 8 7.44 9.17 -0.65
N ASP A 9 7.19 8.30 -1.65
CA ASP A 9 7.36 6.86 -1.54
C ASP A 9 8.81 6.51 -1.14
N HIS A 10 9.78 7.05 -1.86
CA HIS A 10 11.19 6.83 -1.54
C HIS A 10 11.58 7.39 -0.16
N ALA A 11 11.05 8.57 0.21
CA ALA A 11 11.29 9.15 1.52
C ALA A 11 10.66 8.30 2.64
N MET A 12 9.46 7.77 2.42
CA MET A 12 8.77 6.87 3.36
C MET A 12 9.52 5.56 3.54
N GLN A 13 10.01 4.96 2.46
CA GLN A 13 10.81 3.73 2.53
C GLN A 13 12.02 3.87 3.47
N ILE A 14 12.70 5.02 3.43
CA ILE A 14 13.83 5.29 4.31
C ILE A 14 13.38 5.64 5.73
N ALA A 15 12.32 6.44 5.87
CA ALA A 15 11.87 6.98 7.15
C ALA A 15 11.06 5.98 7.98
N GLU A 16 10.33 5.05 7.36
CA GLU A 16 9.40 4.14 8.03
C GLU A 16 10.03 3.38 9.21
N PRO A 17 11.18 2.71 9.08
CA PRO A 17 11.78 1.97 10.21
C PRO A 17 12.12 2.90 11.39
N PHE A 18 12.52 4.16 11.12
CA PHE A 18 12.79 5.14 12.15
C PHE A 18 11.50 5.67 12.79
N LEU A 19 10.45 5.88 12.01
CA LEU A 19 9.15 6.32 12.51
C LEU A 19 8.51 5.25 13.37
N ILE A 20 8.57 3.98 12.97
CA ILE A 20 8.09 2.85 13.77
C ILE A 20 8.89 2.76 15.07
N GLY A 21 10.22 2.83 15.00
CA GLY A 21 11.08 2.83 16.19
C GLY A 21 10.73 3.95 17.16
N LEU A 22 10.55 5.17 16.64
CA LEU A 22 10.16 6.34 17.43
C LEU A 22 8.77 6.16 18.05
N ALA A 23 7.80 5.65 17.29
CA ALA A 23 6.45 5.38 17.77
C ALA A 23 6.46 4.37 18.93
N VAL A 24 7.23 3.28 18.82
CA VAL A 24 7.40 2.27 19.88
C VAL A 24 8.01 2.89 21.14
N VAL A 25 9.06 3.73 20.99
CA VAL A 25 9.68 4.41 22.14
C VAL A 25 8.68 5.35 22.82
N LEU A 26 7.94 6.16 22.06
CA LEU A 26 6.92 7.05 22.60
C LEU A 26 5.81 6.27 23.33
N TRP A 27 5.38 5.14 22.76
CA TRP A 27 4.41 4.26 23.39
C TRP A 27 4.93 3.68 24.71
N MET A 28 6.18 3.19 24.75
CA MET A 28 6.80 2.68 25.98
C MET A 28 6.91 3.76 27.07
N ILE A 29 7.28 4.98 26.70
CA ILE A 29 7.34 6.12 27.64
C ILE A 29 5.94 6.42 28.20
N ALA A 30 4.94 6.48 27.34
CA ALA A 30 3.56 6.74 27.74
C ALA A 30 3.04 5.64 28.68
N PHE A 31 3.25 4.36 28.33
CA PHE A 31 2.84 3.22 29.13
C PHE A 31 3.58 3.15 30.46
N GLY A 32 4.91 3.36 30.46
CA GLY A 32 5.72 3.39 31.68
C GLY A 32 5.30 4.52 32.63
N ALA A 33 5.04 5.72 32.09
CA ALA A 33 4.53 6.83 32.89
C ALA A 33 3.15 6.53 33.49
N ALA A 34 2.26 5.87 32.73
CA ALA A 34 0.96 5.42 33.23
C ALA A 34 1.09 4.42 34.38
N ALA A 35 1.93 3.39 34.19
CA ALA A 35 2.19 2.37 35.21
C ALA A 35 2.72 2.97 36.52
N ILE A 36 3.69 3.89 36.43
CA ILE A 36 4.24 4.61 37.58
C ILE A 36 3.17 5.48 38.27
N ALA A 37 2.32 6.16 37.48
CA ALA A 37 1.25 6.98 38.05
C ALA A 37 0.22 6.14 38.80
N VAL A 38 -0.19 5.00 38.25
CA VAL A 38 -1.10 4.03 38.89
C VAL A 38 -0.46 3.46 40.17
N TRP A 39 0.82 3.08 40.13
CA TRP A 39 1.52 2.52 41.30
C TRP A 39 1.64 3.52 42.44
N ARG A 40 1.92 4.81 42.15
CA ARG A 40 2.08 5.85 43.15
C ARG A 40 0.76 6.37 43.71
N GLN A 41 -0.33 6.38 42.95
CA GLN A 41 -1.60 7.02 43.31
C GLN A 41 -2.71 6.00 43.68
N GLY A 42 -2.50 4.73 43.39
CA GLY A 42 -3.51 3.68 43.54
C GLY A 42 -4.58 3.72 42.45
N TRP A 43 -5.27 2.59 42.27
CA TRP A 43 -6.40 2.47 41.35
C TRP A 43 -7.57 3.31 41.87
N GLY A 44 -8.01 4.31 41.12
CA GLY A 44 -9.18 5.12 41.49
C GLY A 44 -8.89 6.59 41.80
N ALA A 45 -7.64 7.04 41.81
CA ALA A 45 -7.33 8.45 41.95
C ALA A 45 -7.78 9.24 40.69
N ARG A 46 -8.89 10.01 40.83
CA ARG A 46 -9.43 10.89 39.75
C ARG A 46 -8.54 12.14 39.51
N ARG A 47 -7.25 11.97 39.35
CA ARG A 47 -6.37 13.07 38.99
C ARG A 47 -6.12 13.10 37.50
N ARG A 48 -5.93 14.31 36.94
CA ARG A 48 -5.58 14.50 35.52
C ARG A 48 -4.29 13.73 35.23
N PRO A 49 -4.23 13.00 34.09
CA PRO A 49 -2.99 12.33 33.72
C PRO A 49 -1.85 13.33 33.63
N PRO A 50 -0.65 13.00 34.11
CA PRO A 50 0.49 13.89 34.03
C PRO A 50 0.81 14.25 32.57
N ALA A 51 1.25 15.49 32.32
CA ALA A 51 1.59 15.95 30.97
C ALA A 51 2.62 15.02 30.28
N LEU A 52 3.49 14.40 31.05
CA LEU A 52 4.46 13.40 30.62
C LEU A 52 3.81 12.19 29.93
N PHE A 53 2.53 11.93 30.20
CA PHE A 53 1.76 10.84 29.59
C PHE A 53 1.03 11.29 28.32
N VAL A 54 0.53 12.51 28.29
CA VAL A 54 -0.32 13.02 27.19
C VAL A 54 0.49 13.25 25.93
N TRP A 55 1.64 13.90 26.03
CA TRP A 55 2.45 14.28 24.87
C TRP A 55 3.04 13.10 24.08
N PRO A 56 3.64 12.06 24.71
CA PRO A 56 4.09 10.88 23.98
C PRO A 56 2.94 10.11 23.33
N GLY A 57 1.79 10.02 23.99
CA GLY A 57 0.60 9.39 23.40
C GLY A 57 0.09 10.14 22.17
N LEU A 58 0.04 11.47 22.23
CA LEU A 58 -0.32 12.30 21.07
C LEU A 58 0.70 12.15 19.93
N GLY A 59 2.00 12.18 20.24
CA GLY A 59 3.07 11.96 19.25
C GLY A 59 2.94 10.62 18.55
N PHE A 60 2.68 9.56 19.29
CA PHE A 60 2.41 8.22 18.74
C PHE A 60 1.23 8.24 17.75
N MET A 61 0.11 8.85 18.14
CA MET A 61 -1.09 8.94 17.29
C MET A 61 -0.86 9.76 16.01
N VAL A 62 -0.06 10.83 16.09
CA VAL A 62 0.30 11.65 14.92
C VAL A 62 1.17 10.87 13.94
N ILE A 63 2.17 10.14 14.44
CA ILE A 63 3.03 9.29 13.60
C ILE A 63 2.19 8.20 12.93
N LEU A 64 1.38 7.47 13.69
CA LEU A 64 0.55 6.39 13.18
C LEU A 64 -0.45 6.90 12.13
N GLY A 65 -1.19 7.96 12.45
CA GLY A 65 -2.17 8.56 11.52
C GLY A 65 -1.50 9.15 10.27
N GLY A 66 -0.33 9.75 10.42
CA GLY A 66 0.46 10.26 9.30
C GLY A 66 0.95 9.16 8.36
N SER A 67 1.44 8.05 8.93
CA SER A 67 1.88 6.90 8.13
C SER A 67 0.72 6.27 7.35
N ILE A 68 -0.43 6.04 8.00
CA ILE A 68 -1.64 5.51 7.34
C ILE A 68 -2.08 6.45 6.21
N GLY A 69 -2.17 7.76 6.48
CA GLY A 69 -2.57 8.74 5.46
C GLY A 69 -1.60 8.83 4.29
N ALA A 70 -0.30 8.68 4.52
CA ALA A 70 0.71 8.64 3.47
C ALA A 70 0.56 7.39 2.58
N THR A 71 0.36 6.21 3.19
CA THR A 71 0.15 4.95 2.43
C THR A 71 -1.11 5.03 1.56
N GLU A 72 -2.22 5.53 2.09
CA GLU A 72 -3.45 5.73 1.32
C GLU A 72 -3.25 6.70 0.14
N PHE A 73 -2.56 7.81 0.38
CA PHE A 73 -2.23 8.76 -0.69
C PHE A 73 -1.37 8.11 -1.78
N LEU A 74 -0.35 7.33 -1.39
CA LEU A 74 0.53 6.62 -2.33
C LEU A 74 -0.22 5.56 -3.13
N SER A 75 -1.12 4.81 -2.51
CA SER A 75 -1.97 3.83 -3.20
C SER A 75 -2.84 4.49 -4.28
N HIS A 76 -3.48 5.60 -3.95
CA HIS A 76 -4.24 6.35 -4.95
C HIS A 76 -3.37 6.89 -6.08
N ALA A 77 -2.19 7.44 -5.77
CA ALA A 77 -1.26 7.94 -6.78
C ALA A 77 -0.76 6.83 -7.71
N ALA A 78 -0.50 5.63 -7.17
CA ALA A 78 -0.09 4.46 -7.94
C ALA A 78 -1.21 3.99 -8.90
N ILE A 79 -2.45 3.92 -8.42
CA ILE A 79 -3.62 3.59 -9.24
C ILE A 79 -3.80 4.62 -10.37
N ASP A 80 -3.71 5.90 -10.06
CA ASP A 80 -3.85 6.98 -11.03
C ASP A 80 -2.76 6.91 -12.12
N GLU A 81 -1.51 6.63 -11.73
CA GLU A 81 -0.41 6.46 -12.68
C GLU A 81 -0.65 5.26 -13.61
N VAL A 82 -1.05 4.11 -13.04
CA VAL A 82 -1.36 2.90 -13.81
C VAL A 82 -2.51 3.17 -14.79
N HIS A 83 -3.60 3.79 -14.33
CA HIS A 83 -4.71 4.15 -15.21
C HIS A 83 -4.28 5.13 -16.32
N GLN A 84 -3.47 6.12 -16.01
CA GLN A 84 -2.95 7.06 -17.01
C GLN A 84 -2.15 6.34 -18.09
N ARG A 85 -1.25 5.42 -17.73
CA ARG A 85 -0.46 4.62 -18.67
C ARG A 85 -1.31 3.65 -19.49
N LEU A 86 -2.29 2.98 -18.87
CA LEU A 86 -3.19 2.03 -19.56
C LEU A 86 -4.18 2.72 -20.51
N ASN A 87 -4.52 3.99 -20.27
CA ASN A 87 -5.37 4.77 -21.16
C ASN A 87 -4.60 5.32 -22.36
N GLY A 88 -3.27 5.33 -22.31
CA GLY A 88 -2.39 5.64 -23.44
C GLY A 88 -2.35 4.49 -24.46
N PRO A 89 -1.67 4.71 -25.61
CA PRO A 89 -1.47 3.67 -26.61
C PRO A 89 -0.55 2.57 -26.06
N VAL A 90 -1.09 1.36 -25.94
CA VAL A 90 -0.34 0.13 -25.62
C VAL A 90 -0.12 -0.61 -26.93
N THR A 91 1.13 -0.83 -27.31
CA THR A 91 1.50 -1.46 -28.57
C THR A 91 1.73 -2.96 -28.47
N GLU A 92 2.14 -3.43 -27.28
CA GLU A 92 2.41 -4.85 -27.02
C GLU A 92 2.11 -5.20 -25.58
N ILE A 93 1.57 -6.39 -25.35
CA ILE A 93 1.34 -6.97 -24.03
C ILE A 93 1.89 -8.39 -23.99
N GLY A 94 2.74 -8.67 -23.01
CA GLY A 94 3.31 -9.98 -22.74
C GLY A 94 2.94 -10.49 -21.36
N VAL A 95 2.81 -11.80 -21.24
CA VAL A 95 2.59 -12.53 -19.98
C VAL A 95 3.73 -13.50 -19.81
N ASP A 96 4.50 -13.37 -18.72
CA ASP A 96 5.66 -14.24 -18.41
C ASP A 96 6.65 -14.37 -19.57
N GLY A 97 6.90 -13.25 -20.27
CA GLY A 97 7.84 -13.15 -21.39
C GLY A 97 7.32 -13.74 -22.71
N LYS A 98 6.04 -14.08 -22.81
CA LYS A 98 5.38 -14.50 -24.04
C LYS A 98 4.30 -13.50 -24.43
N PRO A 99 3.98 -13.34 -25.72
CA PRO A 99 2.84 -12.52 -26.14
C PRO A 99 1.55 -12.99 -25.44
N ALA A 100 0.73 -12.04 -24.97
CA ALA A 100 -0.55 -12.40 -24.37
C ALA A 100 -1.47 -13.12 -25.38
N ALA A 101 -2.19 -14.14 -24.93
CA ALA A 101 -3.12 -14.89 -25.78
C ALA A 101 -4.30 -14.02 -26.24
N ASP A 102 -4.81 -13.15 -25.37
CA ASP A 102 -5.86 -12.18 -25.66
C ASP A 102 -5.47 -10.80 -25.09
N PRO A 103 -4.66 -10.00 -25.86
CA PRO A 103 -4.17 -8.72 -25.40
C PRO A 103 -5.27 -7.69 -25.10
N GLU A 104 -6.32 -7.66 -25.94
CA GLU A 104 -7.40 -6.67 -25.81
C GLU A 104 -8.24 -6.95 -24.54
N ARG A 105 -8.55 -8.21 -24.29
CA ARG A 105 -9.29 -8.62 -23.12
C ARG A 105 -8.51 -8.37 -21.83
N LEU A 106 -7.23 -8.69 -21.82
CA LEU A 106 -6.34 -8.41 -20.69
C LEU A 106 -6.22 -6.89 -20.43
N LEU A 107 -6.02 -6.10 -21.48
CA LEU A 107 -5.95 -4.63 -21.36
C LEU A 107 -7.27 -4.04 -20.86
N SER A 108 -8.41 -4.55 -21.37
CA SER A 108 -9.73 -4.12 -20.91
C SER A 108 -9.94 -4.42 -19.42
N ALA A 109 -9.50 -5.58 -18.96
CA ALA A 109 -9.54 -5.95 -17.54
C ALA A 109 -8.65 -5.03 -16.70
N LEU A 110 -7.39 -4.83 -17.10
CA LEU A 110 -6.44 -3.96 -16.39
C LEU A 110 -6.93 -2.51 -16.25
N ARG A 111 -7.68 -2.00 -17.22
CA ARG A 111 -8.32 -0.67 -17.12
C ARG A 111 -9.43 -0.59 -16.08
N GLN A 112 -9.87 -1.72 -15.53
CA GLN A 112 -10.91 -1.83 -14.50
C GLN A 112 -10.36 -2.19 -13.13
N ILE A 113 -9.09 -1.92 -12.85
CA ILE A 113 -8.49 -2.08 -11.53
C ILE A 113 -9.34 -1.34 -10.51
N LYS A 114 -9.72 -2.05 -9.44
CA LYS A 114 -10.49 -1.50 -8.32
C LYS A 114 -9.62 -1.49 -7.07
N PRO A 115 -9.82 -0.52 -6.17
CA PRO A 115 -9.20 -0.56 -4.85
C PRO A 115 -9.47 -1.91 -4.17
N HIS A 116 -8.51 -2.35 -3.39
CA HIS A 116 -8.56 -3.65 -2.74
C HIS A 116 -9.77 -3.77 -1.80
N ASN A 117 -10.54 -4.82 -1.97
CA ASN A 117 -11.58 -5.19 -1.01
C ASN A 117 -11.00 -6.29 -0.11
N TYR A 118 -10.51 -5.89 1.07
CA TYR A 118 -9.82 -6.78 1.98
C TYR A 118 -10.71 -7.95 2.41
N HIS A 119 -10.50 -9.11 1.82
CA HIS A 119 -10.99 -10.39 2.28
C HIS A 119 -9.80 -11.27 2.67
N HIS A 120 -10.01 -12.31 3.44
CA HIS A 120 -8.95 -13.19 3.97
C HIS A 120 -8.34 -14.12 2.90
N SER A 121 -8.07 -13.59 1.70
CA SER A 121 -7.40 -14.29 0.62
C SER A 121 -5.96 -13.81 0.48
N HIS A 122 -5.18 -14.49 -0.34
CA HIS A 122 -3.80 -14.15 -0.64
C HIS A 122 -3.47 -14.53 -2.08
N PRO A 123 -2.48 -13.88 -2.72
CA PRO A 123 -2.06 -14.24 -4.05
C PRO A 123 -1.37 -15.62 -4.03
N THR A 124 -1.68 -16.44 -5.04
CA THR A 124 -1.10 -17.79 -5.21
C THR A 124 -0.09 -17.80 -6.36
N THR A 125 -0.54 -17.88 -7.59
CA THR A 125 0.32 -17.82 -8.78
C THR A 125 0.47 -16.36 -9.21
N VAL A 126 1.72 -15.93 -9.45
CA VAL A 126 2.02 -14.56 -9.88
C VAL A 126 2.41 -14.57 -11.35
N TYR A 127 1.76 -13.74 -12.15
CA TYR A 127 2.04 -13.52 -13.56
C TYR A 127 2.71 -12.15 -13.75
N ARG A 128 3.76 -12.13 -14.54
CA ARG A 128 4.45 -10.90 -14.90
C ARG A 128 3.87 -10.35 -16.19
N ILE A 129 3.27 -9.18 -16.15
CA ILE A 129 2.66 -8.51 -17.30
C ILE A 129 3.60 -7.41 -17.78
N ALA A 130 4.22 -7.64 -18.93
CA ALA A 130 5.06 -6.63 -19.59
C ALA A 130 4.21 -5.86 -20.61
N LEU A 131 4.26 -4.54 -20.54
CA LEU A 131 3.52 -3.65 -21.42
C LEU A 131 4.49 -2.69 -22.14
N GLN A 132 4.31 -2.56 -23.43
CA GLN A 132 5.02 -1.56 -24.23
C GLN A 132 4.07 -0.39 -24.53
N THR A 133 4.43 0.80 -24.10
CA THR A 133 3.67 2.03 -24.34
C THR A 133 4.52 3.06 -25.11
N THR A 134 3.92 4.16 -25.50
CA THR A 134 4.65 5.29 -26.12
C THR A 134 5.64 5.96 -25.17
N GLU A 135 5.47 5.80 -23.86
CA GLU A 135 6.38 6.32 -22.82
C GLU A 135 7.52 5.35 -22.50
N GLY A 136 7.49 4.14 -23.10
CA GLY A 136 8.48 3.09 -22.91
C GLY A 136 7.90 1.81 -22.30
N PRO A 137 8.76 0.82 -22.03
CA PRO A 137 8.37 -0.44 -21.38
C PRO A 137 8.06 -0.21 -19.91
N TRP A 138 7.06 -0.90 -19.42
CA TRP A 138 6.73 -0.96 -18.01
C TRP A 138 6.06 -2.29 -17.64
N GLU A 139 5.82 -2.52 -16.38
CA GLU A 139 5.48 -3.83 -15.87
C GLU A 139 4.46 -3.76 -14.73
N LEU A 140 3.55 -4.73 -14.72
CA LEU A 140 2.67 -5.04 -13.60
C LEU A 140 2.81 -6.52 -13.24
N TRP A 141 2.49 -6.86 -12.00
CA TRP A 141 2.38 -8.25 -11.61
C TRP A 141 0.95 -8.54 -11.17
N LEU A 142 0.42 -9.71 -11.60
CA LEU A 142 -0.92 -10.16 -11.26
C LEU A 142 -0.82 -11.43 -10.43
N GLY A 143 -1.25 -11.37 -9.18
CA GLY A 143 -1.31 -12.54 -8.30
C GLY A 143 -2.71 -13.14 -8.30
N ARG A 144 -2.90 -14.39 -8.74
CA ARG A 144 -4.21 -15.07 -8.72
C ARG A 144 -4.70 -15.18 -7.28
N ASP A 145 -5.93 -14.78 -7.01
CA ASP A 145 -6.54 -14.90 -5.69
C ASP A 145 -6.73 -16.37 -5.27
N SER A 146 -6.53 -16.66 -4.00
CA SER A 146 -6.62 -18.03 -3.45
C SER A 146 -8.05 -18.55 -3.33
N THR A 147 -9.06 -17.66 -3.30
CA THR A 147 -10.46 -17.99 -3.07
C THR A 147 -11.36 -17.67 -4.25
N VAL A 148 -11.03 -16.65 -5.03
CA VAL A 148 -11.81 -16.22 -6.20
C VAL A 148 -11.01 -16.48 -7.48
N PRO A 149 -11.30 -17.54 -8.24
CA PRO A 149 -10.43 -18.02 -9.33
C PRO A 149 -10.09 -16.98 -10.40
N ASN A 150 -11.03 -16.09 -10.74
CA ASN A 150 -10.86 -15.10 -11.81
C ASN A 150 -10.50 -13.71 -11.27
N GLU A 151 -10.21 -13.58 -9.99
CA GLU A 151 -9.73 -12.36 -9.37
C GLU A 151 -8.22 -12.40 -9.22
N TYR A 152 -7.57 -11.27 -9.54
CA TYR A 152 -6.14 -11.11 -9.47
C TYR A 152 -5.79 -9.85 -8.67
N TRP A 153 -4.88 -9.98 -7.74
CA TRP A 153 -4.23 -8.88 -7.05
C TRP A 153 -3.26 -8.20 -8.01
N VAL A 154 -3.30 -6.89 -8.06
CA VAL A 154 -2.47 -6.09 -8.96
C VAL A 154 -1.35 -5.44 -8.18
N PHE A 155 -0.12 -5.76 -8.55
CA PHE A 155 1.08 -5.18 -7.95
C PHE A 155 1.77 -4.29 -8.98
N TYR A 156 2.09 -3.07 -8.57
CA TYR A 156 2.84 -2.13 -9.38
C TYR A 156 4.20 -1.83 -8.75
N PRO A 157 5.31 -2.36 -9.31
CA PRO A 157 6.65 -2.20 -8.74
C PRO A 157 7.21 -0.78 -8.85
N GLY A 158 6.47 0.17 -9.42
CA GLY A 158 6.82 1.59 -9.45
C GLY A 158 6.74 2.29 -8.10
N PHE A 159 6.07 1.67 -7.12
CA PHE A 159 5.97 2.15 -5.72
C PHE A 159 6.37 1.04 -4.76
N ASP A 160 7.27 1.33 -3.83
CA ASP A 160 7.74 0.37 -2.84
C ASP A 160 6.75 0.21 -1.67
N GLN A 161 6.17 1.32 -1.20
CA GLN A 161 5.25 1.36 -0.07
C GLN A 161 3.79 1.05 -0.42
N ALA A 162 3.44 1.17 -1.70
CA ALA A 162 2.09 0.96 -2.21
C ALA A 162 2.12 0.10 -3.48
N ASN A 163 2.84 -1.02 -3.44
CA ASN A 163 2.97 -1.92 -4.58
C ASN A 163 1.69 -2.74 -4.85
N ASP A 164 0.89 -3.05 -3.82
CA ASP A 164 -0.46 -3.64 -3.96
C ASP A 164 -1.46 -2.51 -4.19
N ILE A 165 -1.87 -2.36 -5.45
CA ILE A 165 -2.74 -1.25 -5.87
C ILE A 165 -4.21 -1.64 -6.03
N GLY A 166 -4.56 -2.91 -5.84
CA GLY A 166 -5.96 -3.33 -5.92
C GLY A 166 -6.16 -4.67 -6.59
N THR A 167 -7.38 -4.90 -7.08
CA THR A 167 -7.76 -6.16 -7.73
C THR A 167 -8.37 -5.93 -9.10
N VAL A 168 -8.30 -6.96 -9.95
CA VAL A 168 -8.93 -7.02 -11.26
C VAL A 168 -9.56 -8.41 -11.49
N VAL A 169 -10.70 -8.42 -12.15
CA VAL A 169 -11.34 -9.67 -12.57
C VAL A 169 -11.03 -9.91 -14.05
N SER A 170 -10.46 -11.07 -14.37
CA SER A 170 -10.10 -11.43 -15.73
C SER A 170 -10.16 -12.95 -15.91
N ASP A 171 -10.57 -13.38 -17.09
CA ASP A 171 -10.45 -14.75 -17.60
C ASP A 171 -9.42 -14.86 -18.75
N ALA A 172 -8.68 -13.79 -19.02
CA ALA A 172 -7.66 -13.73 -20.07
C ALA A 172 -6.35 -14.47 -19.69
N LEU A 173 -6.23 -14.94 -18.44
CA LEU A 173 -5.07 -15.67 -17.91
C LEU A 173 -5.36 -17.13 -17.57
N ASP A 174 -6.56 -17.63 -17.91
CA ASP A 174 -6.99 -19.02 -17.72
C ASP A 174 -6.53 -19.95 -18.86
#